data_6282381ef6c5a110d6ba27bae616321a
#
_entry.id   6282381ef6c5a110d6ba27bae616321a
#
_cell.length_a   1.000
_cell.length_b   1.000
_cell.length_c   1.000
_cell.angle_alpha   90.00
_cell.angle_beta   90.00
_cell.angle_gamma   90.00
#
_symmetry.space_group_name_H-M   'P 1'
#
loop_
_entity.id
_entity.type
_entity.pdbx_description
1 polymer ?
#
loop_
_entity_poly.entity_id
_entity_poly.type
_entity_poly.pdbx_seq_one_letter_code
_entity_poly.pdbx_strand_id
1 'polypeptide(L)'
;MRLGGTFDVDSKEKEILEIENQLLEKEIWSDIEKSTNLNKRKTFLEKSLTTYKDSFNKLSDNKLLLDMALEEDDQTTIKQISDEILEIKPSIENLEFTKMFGGKMDSSNAFIDIQSGSGGTEAQDWADMLLRMYLKWAESKGLSATITESSPGEVAGIKSSSILIEGDLSLIHI
;
A
#
# COMPACT_ATOMS: atom_id res chain seq x y z
N MET A 1 3.94 24.07 -3.23
CA MET A 1 3.83 22.60 -3.27
C MET A 1 4.68 22.05 -4.41
N ARG A 2 5.72 21.23 -4.11
CA ARG A 2 6.69 20.73 -5.12
C ARG A 2 6.44 19.24 -5.47
N LEU A 3 5.18 18.81 -5.59
CA LEU A 3 4.85 17.42 -5.91
C LEU A 3 5.04 17.07 -7.40
N GLY A 4 4.83 18.01 -8.32
CA GLY A 4 4.87 17.75 -9.76
C GLY A 4 6.23 17.31 -10.31
N GLY A 5 7.35 17.84 -9.79
CA GLY A 5 8.71 17.45 -10.22
C GLY A 5 9.25 16.21 -9.50
N THR A 6 8.53 15.71 -8.48
CA THR A 6 9.01 14.64 -7.62
C THR A 6 8.28 13.31 -7.85
N PHE A 7 7.08 13.30 -8.43
CA PHE A 7 6.28 12.08 -8.64
C PHE A 7 6.56 11.38 -9.96
N ASP A 8 7.28 12.05 -10.86
CA ASP A 8 7.73 11.54 -12.17
C ASP A 8 6.61 10.82 -12.95
N VAL A 9 5.53 11.56 -13.22
CA VAL A 9 4.35 11.07 -13.95
C VAL A 9 4.73 10.50 -15.31
N ASP A 10 5.60 11.22 -16.05
CA ASP A 10 6.00 10.86 -17.42
C ASP A 10 6.75 9.52 -17.45
N SER A 11 7.59 9.25 -16.45
CA SER A 11 8.31 7.98 -16.34
C SER A 11 7.37 6.81 -16.03
N LYS A 12 6.38 7.03 -15.14
CA LYS A 12 5.39 6.00 -14.81
C LYS A 12 4.47 5.69 -15.99
N GLU A 13 4.04 6.69 -16.74
CA GLU A 13 3.24 6.50 -17.96
C GLU A 13 4.03 5.72 -19.02
N LYS A 14 5.33 6.00 -19.19
CA LYS A 14 6.20 5.24 -20.08
C LYS A 14 6.36 3.78 -19.61
N GLU A 15 6.58 3.57 -18.32
CA GLU A 15 6.70 2.22 -17.75
C GLU A 15 5.42 1.41 -17.98
N ILE A 16 4.22 2.01 -17.85
CA ILE A 16 2.95 1.35 -18.15
C ILE A 16 2.89 0.93 -19.63
N LEU A 17 3.24 1.83 -20.55
CA LEU A 17 3.27 1.51 -21.98
C LEU A 17 4.26 0.41 -22.32
N GLU A 18 5.43 0.39 -21.69
CA GLU A 18 6.41 -0.69 -21.86
C GLU A 18 5.87 -2.03 -21.36
N ILE A 19 5.20 -2.05 -20.19
CA ILE A 19 4.58 -3.25 -19.66
C ILE A 19 3.45 -3.73 -20.59
N GLU A 20 2.61 -2.83 -21.09
CA GLU A 20 1.56 -3.17 -22.05
C GLU A 20 2.12 -3.82 -23.31
N ASN A 21 3.19 -3.26 -23.88
CA ASN A 21 3.86 -3.84 -25.03
C ASN A 21 4.45 -5.23 -24.73
N GLN A 22 5.06 -5.42 -23.56
CA GLN A 22 5.57 -6.73 -23.14
C GLN A 22 4.44 -7.75 -22.99
N LEU A 23 3.30 -7.34 -22.43
CA LEU A 23 2.12 -8.21 -22.27
C LEU A 23 1.50 -8.64 -23.62
N LEU A 24 1.81 -7.97 -24.74
CA LEU A 24 1.39 -8.37 -26.10
C LEU A 24 2.28 -9.47 -26.70
N GLU A 25 3.45 -9.72 -26.16
CA GLU A 25 4.40 -10.72 -26.65
C GLU A 25 3.91 -12.13 -26.33
N LYS A 26 3.86 -13.02 -27.34
CA LYS A 26 3.39 -14.40 -27.18
C LYS A 26 4.18 -15.23 -26.17
N GLU A 27 5.48 -14.91 -26.00
CA GLU A 27 6.37 -15.61 -25.08
C GLU A 27 5.98 -15.37 -23.61
N ILE A 28 5.46 -14.19 -23.29
CA ILE A 28 5.03 -13.82 -21.93
C ILE A 28 3.72 -14.51 -21.56
N TRP A 29 2.86 -14.80 -22.53
CA TRP A 29 1.61 -15.54 -22.28
C TRP A 29 1.85 -17.00 -21.86
N SER A 30 2.98 -17.57 -22.21
CA SER A 30 3.37 -18.92 -21.77
C SER A 30 3.99 -18.95 -20.39
N ASP A 31 4.43 -17.80 -19.87
CA ASP A 31 5.02 -17.62 -18.53
C ASP A 31 4.01 -16.93 -17.60
N ILE A 32 3.22 -17.76 -16.91
CA ILE A 32 2.14 -17.28 -16.03
C ILE A 32 2.68 -16.40 -14.89
N GLU A 33 3.84 -16.75 -14.34
CA GLU A 33 4.44 -15.99 -13.24
C GLU A 33 4.88 -14.59 -13.69
N LYS A 34 5.57 -14.51 -14.82
CA LYS A 34 6.02 -13.24 -15.40
C LYS A 34 4.85 -12.36 -15.81
N SER A 35 3.83 -12.94 -16.46
CA SER A 35 2.60 -12.23 -16.82
C SER A 35 1.86 -11.69 -15.61
N THR A 36 1.76 -12.48 -14.54
CA THR A 36 1.12 -12.07 -13.28
C THR A 36 1.88 -10.90 -12.62
N ASN A 37 3.21 -10.97 -12.58
CA ASN A 37 4.04 -9.92 -12.00
C ASN A 37 3.94 -8.61 -12.79
N LEU A 38 3.95 -8.68 -14.13
CA LEU A 38 3.77 -7.50 -14.99
C LEU A 38 2.39 -6.87 -14.79
N ASN A 39 1.32 -7.68 -14.71
CA ASN A 39 -0.02 -7.16 -14.46
C ASN A 39 -0.15 -6.52 -13.07
N LYS A 40 0.42 -7.12 -12.02
CA LYS A 40 0.48 -6.53 -10.68
C LYS A 40 1.19 -5.17 -10.72
N ARG A 41 2.35 -5.10 -11.38
CA ARG A 41 3.11 -3.85 -11.51
C ARG A 41 2.34 -2.78 -12.28
N LYS A 42 1.69 -3.13 -13.39
CA LYS A 42 0.82 -2.24 -14.16
C LYS A 42 -0.30 -1.66 -13.30
N THR A 43 -1.06 -2.53 -12.63
CA THR A 43 -2.18 -2.11 -11.76
C THR A 43 -1.73 -1.17 -10.64
N PHE A 44 -0.58 -1.44 -10.04
CA PHE A 44 0.01 -0.58 -9.02
C PHE A 44 0.36 0.82 -9.55
N LEU A 45 0.98 0.90 -10.74
CA LEU A 45 1.34 2.17 -11.38
C LEU A 45 0.08 2.95 -11.77
N GLU A 46 -0.90 2.30 -12.38
CA GLU A 46 -2.18 2.90 -12.77
C GLU A 46 -2.92 3.48 -11.57
N LYS A 47 -3.05 2.70 -10.49
CA LYS A 47 -3.67 3.15 -9.25
C LYS A 47 -2.95 4.37 -8.66
N SER A 48 -1.62 4.34 -8.63
CA SER A 48 -0.82 5.46 -8.12
C SER A 48 -1.01 6.72 -8.96
N LEU A 49 -1.01 6.59 -10.30
CA LEU A 49 -1.23 7.72 -11.22
C LEU A 49 -2.64 8.28 -11.10
N THR A 50 -3.66 7.43 -11.00
CA THR A 50 -5.05 7.84 -10.82
C THR A 50 -5.20 8.63 -9.53
N THR A 51 -4.72 8.09 -8.41
CA THR A 51 -4.76 8.78 -7.11
C THR A 51 -4.04 10.14 -7.15
N TYR A 52 -2.89 10.21 -7.84
CA TYR A 52 -2.17 11.47 -8.01
C TYR A 52 -2.98 12.48 -8.83
N LYS A 53 -3.48 12.07 -10.01
CA LYS A 53 -4.26 12.94 -10.91
C LYS A 53 -5.54 13.45 -10.23
N ASP A 54 -6.26 12.58 -9.53
CA ASP A 54 -7.48 12.94 -8.80
C ASP A 54 -7.20 13.93 -7.67
N SER A 55 -6.13 13.67 -6.89
CA SER A 55 -5.72 14.58 -5.82
C SER A 55 -5.27 15.93 -6.36
N PHE A 56 -4.54 15.95 -7.48
CA PHE A 56 -4.09 17.18 -8.12
C PHE A 56 -5.24 17.99 -8.67
N ASN A 57 -6.22 17.36 -9.35
CA ASN A 57 -7.39 18.02 -9.89
C ASN A 57 -8.24 18.63 -8.76
N LYS A 58 -8.55 17.84 -7.72
CA LYS A 58 -9.28 18.33 -6.55
C LYS A 58 -8.61 19.52 -5.88
N LEU A 59 -7.29 19.49 -5.72
CA LEU A 59 -6.55 20.62 -5.14
C LEU A 59 -6.55 21.84 -6.05
N SER A 60 -6.50 21.65 -7.37
CA SER A 60 -6.59 22.73 -8.35
C SER A 60 -7.96 23.40 -8.33
N ASP A 61 -9.03 22.60 -8.29
CA ASP A 61 -10.41 23.07 -8.23
C ASP A 61 -10.67 23.79 -6.91
N ASN A 62 -10.24 23.23 -5.78
CA ASN A 62 -10.35 23.85 -4.47
C ASN A 62 -9.58 25.16 -4.37
N LYS A 63 -8.44 25.30 -5.06
CA LYS A 63 -7.71 26.55 -5.12
C LYS A 63 -8.52 27.63 -5.85
N LEU A 64 -9.12 27.29 -7.00
CA LEU A 64 -9.95 28.23 -7.77
C LEU A 64 -11.18 28.66 -6.97
N LEU A 65 -11.87 27.71 -6.33
CA LEU A 65 -13.02 27.98 -5.48
C LEU A 65 -12.64 28.85 -4.27
N LEU A 66 -11.46 28.62 -3.68
CA LEU A 66 -10.99 29.43 -2.56
C LEU A 66 -10.74 30.91 -2.98
N ASP A 67 -10.12 31.10 -4.15
CA ASP A 67 -9.85 32.44 -4.66
C ASP A 67 -11.19 33.20 -4.86
N MET A 68 -12.23 32.54 -5.42
CA MET A 68 -13.58 33.12 -5.57
C MET A 68 -14.26 33.37 -4.22
N ALA A 69 -14.22 32.45 -3.30
CA ALA A 69 -14.84 32.55 -1.99
C ALA A 69 -14.20 33.67 -1.13
N LEU A 70 -12.91 33.94 -1.32
CA LEU A 70 -12.21 35.06 -0.67
C LEU A 70 -12.63 36.41 -1.25
N GLU A 71 -12.88 36.48 -2.56
CA GLU A 71 -13.40 37.75 -3.19
C GLU A 71 -14.81 38.07 -2.73
N GLU A 72 -15.64 37.03 -2.47
CA GLU A 72 -17.04 37.20 -2.03
C GLU A 72 -17.23 37.21 -0.50
N ASP A 73 -16.14 37.03 0.27
CA ASP A 73 -16.14 36.85 1.74
C ASP A 73 -17.06 35.71 2.23
N ASP A 74 -17.16 34.62 1.42
CA ASP A 74 -18.00 33.47 1.72
C ASP A 74 -17.30 32.50 2.67
N GLN A 75 -17.50 32.73 3.96
CA GLN A 75 -16.93 31.91 5.04
C GLN A 75 -17.42 30.45 5.02
N THR A 76 -18.59 30.18 4.45
CA THR A 76 -19.18 28.85 4.38
C THR A 76 -18.40 27.99 3.38
N THR A 77 -18.17 28.51 2.18
CA THR A 77 -17.39 27.86 1.14
C THR A 77 -15.93 27.68 1.56
N ILE A 78 -15.33 28.68 2.23
CA ILE A 78 -13.96 28.56 2.77
C ILE A 78 -13.85 27.37 3.75
N LYS A 79 -14.85 27.19 4.63
CA LYS A 79 -14.87 26.07 5.57
C LYS A 79 -15.02 24.72 4.86
N GLN A 80 -15.91 24.62 3.87
CA GLN A 80 -16.09 23.40 3.08
C GLN A 80 -14.78 22.98 2.37
N ILE A 81 -14.09 23.94 1.75
CA ILE A 81 -12.79 23.70 1.12
C ILE A 81 -11.74 23.20 2.13
N SER A 82 -11.75 23.77 3.34
CA SER A 82 -10.85 23.31 4.41
C SER A 82 -11.10 21.85 4.77
N ASP A 83 -12.36 21.46 4.89
CA ASP A 83 -12.74 20.07 5.21
C ASP A 83 -12.36 19.11 4.06
N GLU A 84 -12.60 19.49 2.80
CA GLU A 84 -12.20 18.69 1.63
C GLU A 84 -10.68 18.52 1.52
N ILE A 85 -9.88 19.55 1.84
CA ILE A 85 -8.41 19.44 1.86
C ILE A 85 -7.95 18.44 2.92
N LEU A 86 -8.63 18.40 4.08
CA LEU A 86 -8.34 17.42 5.12
C LEU A 86 -8.65 15.97 4.67
N GLU A 87 -9.66 15.77 3.84
CA GLU A 87 -9.99 14.46 3.27
C GLU A 87 -8.97 13.99 2.20
N ILE A 88 -8.38 14.92 1.45
CA ILE A 88 -7.37 14.60 0.44
C ILE A 88 -6.01 14.26 1.09
N LYS A 89 -5.71 14.82 2.24
CA LYS A 89 -4.41 14.69 2.92
C LYS A 89 -3.93 13.25 3.09
N PRO A 90 -4.74 12.28 3.58
CA PRO A 90 -4.32 10.88 3.71
C PRO A 90 -3.90 10.23 2.38
N SER A 91 -4.58 10.60 1.29
CA SER A 91 -4.24 10.07 -0.05
C SER A 91 -2.87 10.57 -0.51
N ILE A 92 -2.52 11.82 -0.21
CA ILE A 92 -1.21 12.39 -0.54
C ILE A 92 -0.12 11.76 0.34
N GLU A 93 -0.36 11.61 1.63
CA GLU A 93 0.57 10.96 2.56
C GLU A 93 0.87 9.52 2.13
N ASN A 94 -0.14 8.78 1.66
CA ASN A 94 0.03 7.43 1.12
C ASN A 94 0.83 7.43 -0.20
N LEU A 95 0.64 8.42 -1.08
CA LEU A 95 1.45 8.57 -2.30
C LEU A 95 2.91 8.89 -1.97
N GLU A 96 3.16 9.75 -0.99
CA GLU A 96 4.51 10.07 -0.52
C GLU A 96 5.19 8.84 0.08
N PHE A 97 4.46 8.08 0.91
CA PHE A 97 4.92 6.82 1.46
C PHE A 97 5.27 5.83 0.34
N THR A 98 4.34 5.57 -0.58
CA THR A 98 4.54 4.67 -1.72
C THR A 98 5.76 5.06 -2.58
N LYS A 99 6.04 6.36 -2.71
CA LYS A 99 7.20 6.86 -3.44
C LYS A 99 8.52 6.56 -2.75
N MET A 100 8.56 6.60 -1.42
CA MET A 100 9.78 6.29 -0.65
C MET A 100 10.22 4.84 -0.86
N PHE A 101 9.31 3.96 -1.24
CA PHE A 101 9.49 2.52 -1.36
C PHE A 101 9.27 2.05 -2.81
N GLY A 102 10.21 2.43 -3.68
CA GLY A 102 10.22 2.06 -5.09
C GLY A 102 11.27 1.01 -5.47
N GLY A 103 11.84 0.32 -4.49
CA GLY A 103 12.84 -0.73 -4.70
C GLY A 103 12.24 -2.00 -5.33
N LYS A 104 13.07 -2.79 -5.98
CA LYS A 104 12.63 -4.04 -6.66
C LYS A 104 12.01 -5.07 -5.69
N MET A 105 12.41 -5.05 -4.43
CA MET A 105 11.93 -6.00 -3.40
C MET A 105 10.70 -5.49 -2.64
N ASP A 106 10.36 -4.21 -2.77
CA ASP A 106 9.33 -3.57 -1.97
C ASP A 106 7.92 -4.07 -2.28
N SER A 107 7.71 -4.59 -3.51
CA SER A 107 6.47 -5.25 -3.91
C SER A 107 6.44 -6.76 -3.62
N SER A 108 7.47 -7.29 -2.94
CA SER A 108 7.56 -8.71 -2.65
C SER A 108 6.66 -9.08 -1.47
N ASN A 109 6.15 -10.31 -1.52
CA ASN A 109 5.51 -10.92 -0.37
C ASN A 109 6.52 -11.11 0.77
N ALA A 110 6.04 -11.17 2.00
CA ALA A 110 6.89 -11.33 3.17
C ALA A 110 6.44 -12.52 4.02
N PHE A 111 7.41 -13.15 4.67
CA PHE A 111 7.15 -14.12 5.72
C PHE A 111 7.40 -13.48 7.08
N ILE A 112 6.50 -13.75 8.02
CA ILE A 112 6.68 -13.41 9.43
C ILE A 112 6.80 -14.73 10.19
N ASP A 113 7.94 -14.93 10.81
CA ASP A 113 8.18 -16.07 11.69
C ASP A 113 8.11 -15.60 13.15
N ILE A 114 7.19 -16.21 13.89
CA ILE A 114 6.99 -15.94 15.32
C ILE A 114 7.43 -17.18 16.07
N GLN A 115 8.32 -17.01 17.04
CA GLN A 115 8.86 -18.08 17.83
C GLN A 115 8.83 -17.74 19.32
N SER A 116 8.24 -18.60 20.13
CA SER A 116 8.31 -18.44 21.58
C SER A 116 9.74 -18.67 22.06
N GLY A 117 10.22 -17.79 22.94
CA GLY A 117 11.51 -17.96 23.60
C GLY A 117 11.47 -19.05 24.69
N SER A 118 12.51 -19.08 25.55
CA SER A 118 12.66 -20.04 26.63
C SER A 118 11.75 -19.81 27.86
N GLY A 119 10.80 -18.89 27.77
CA GLY A 119 9.94 -18.44 28.88
C GLY A 119 8.78 -19.37 29.26
N GLY A 120 8.74 -20.60 28.73
CA GLY A 120 7.65 -21.55 29.05
C GLY A 120 6.29 -21.11 28.50
N THR A 121 5.21 -21.44 29.24
CA THR A 121 3.81 -21.22 28.85
C THR A 121 3.51 -19.73 28.57
N GLU A 122 4.01 -18.82 29.41
CA GLU A 122 3.82 -17.38 29.25
C GLU A 122 4.38 -16.86 27.91
N ALA A 123 5.56 -17.37 27.51
CA ALA A 123 6.15 -16.98 26.22
C ALA A 123 5.36 -17.56 25.04
N GLN A 124 4.77 -18.74 25.19
CA GLN A 124 3.91 -19.37 24.18
C GLN A 124 2.59 -18.62 24.02
N ASP A 125 1.98 -18.15 25.11
CA ASP A 125 0.80 -17.32 25.09
C ASP A 125 1.08 -15.94 24.45
N TRP A 126 2.22 -15.35 24.78
CA TRP A 126 2.65 -14.10 24.18
C TRP A 126 2.85 -14.24 22.66
N ALA A 127 3.46 -15.33 22.20
CA ALA A 127 3.64 -15.62 20.78
C ALA A 127 2.28 -15.75 20.05
N ASP A 128 1.28 -16.37 20.66
CA ASP A 128 -0.08 -16.46 20.11
C ASP A 128 -0.77 -15.09 20.05
N MET A 129 -0.55 -14.24 21.04
CA MET A 129 -1.04 -12.85 21.01
C MET A 129 -0.42 -12.06 19.86
N LEU A 130 0.88 -12.20 19.61
CA LEU A 130 1.57 -11.57 18.49
C LEU A 130 1.04 -12.10 17.14
N LEU A 131 0.83 -13.41 17.00
CA LEU A 131 0.21 -14.01 15.82
C LEU A 131 -1.13 -13.34 15.50
N ARG A 132 -2.02 -13.26 16.48
CA ARG A 132 -3.33 -12.61 16.31
C ARG A 132 -3.22 -11.12 16.00
N MET A 133 -2.24 -10.43 16.59
CA MET A 133 -1.97 -9.01 16.30
C MET A 133 -1.58 -8.82 14.82
N TYR A 134 -0.66 -9.62 14.30
CA TYR A 134 -0.22 -9.50 12.91
C TYR A 134 -1.31 -9.88 11.91
N LEU A 135 -2.13 -10.89 12.20
CA LEU A 135 -3.26 -11.25 11.34
C LEU A 135 -4.28 -10.10 11.24
N LYS A 136 -4.65 -9.49 12.38
CA LYS A 136 -5.56 -8.33 12.40
C LYS A 136 -4.96 -7.11 11.75
N TRP A 137 -3.66 -6.90 11.92
CA TRP A 137 -2.96 -5.81 11.26
C TRP A 137 -2.97 -5.99 9.74
N ALA A 138 -2.69 -7.18 9.22
CA ALA A 138 -2.74 -7.47 7.79
C ALA A 138 -4.16 -7.22 7.23
N GLU A 139 -5.20 -7.69 7.92
CA GLU A 139 -6.59 -7.43 7.57
C GLU A 139 -6.89 -5.92 7.50
N SER A 140 -6.44 -5.15 8.49
CA SER A 140 -6.64 -3.69 8.54
C SER A 140 -5.94 -2.94 7.41
N LYS A 141 -4.89 -3.52 6.83
CA LYS A 141 -4.13 -2.99 5.70
C LYS A 141 -4.62 -3.52 4.35
N GLY A 142 -5.63 -4.41 4.34
CA GLY A 142 -6.13 -5.05 3.12
C GLY A 142 -5.13 -6.04 2.50
N LEU A 143 -4.19 -6.54 3.30
CA LEU A 143 -3.23 -7.56 2.91
C LEU A 143 -3.81 -8.96 3.15
N SER A 144 -3.45 -9.93 2.31
CA SER A 144 -3.75 -11.34 2.56
C SER A 144 -2.74 -11.92 3.54
N ALA A 145 -3.21 -12.60 4.57
CA ALA A 145 -2.36 -13.26 5.56
C ALA A 145 -2.74 -14.73 5.69
N THR A 146 -1.81 -15.62 5.37
CA THR A 146 -2.02 -17.07 5.42
C THR A 146 -1.02 -17.70 6.37
N ILE A 147 -1.52 -18.43 7.38
CA ILE A 147 -0.66 -19.23 8.26
C ILE A 147 -0.16 -20.43 7.45
N THR A 148 1.15 -20.50 7.19
CA THR A 148 1.78 -21.59 6.44
C THR A 148 2.17 -22.74 7.36
N GLU A 149 2.65 -22.41 8.55
CA GLU A 149 3.04 -23.39 9.58
C GLU A 149 2.61 -22.90 10.95
N SER A 150 2.23 -23.82 11.81
CA SER A 150 1.94 -23.54 13.22
C SER A 150 2.24 -24.75 14.09
N SER A 151 2.99 -24.54 15.15
CA SER A 151 3.30 -25.53 16.17
C SER A 151 2.66 -25.10 17.49
N PRO A 152 1.70 -25.87 18.03
CA PRO A 152 1.02 -25.51 19.27
C PRO A 152 1.98 -25.58 20.48
N GLY A 153 1.68 -24.78 21.48
CA GLY A 153 2.30 -24.88 22.81
C GLY A 153 1.95 -26.19 23.51
N GLU A 154 2.72 -26.53 24.55
CA GLU A 154 2.48 -27.77 25.30
C GLU A 154 1.21 -27.71 26.16
N VAL A 155 0.89 -26.55 26.72
CA VAL A 155 -0.26 -26.30 27.59
C VAL A 155 -1.19 -25.28 26.99
N ALA A 156 -0.63 -24.16 26.46
CA ALA A 156 -1.38 -23.06 25.87
C ALA A 156 -0.49 -22.31 24.85
N GLY A 157 -1.10 -21.47 24.01
CA GLY A 157 -0.38 -20.65 23.04
C GLY A 157 0.29 -21.45 21.92
N ILE A 158 1.33 -20.89 21.32
CA ILE A 158 2.09 -21.47 20.21
C ILE A 158 3.60 -21.50 20.52
N LYS A 159 4.28 -22.57 20.06
CA LYS A 159 5.75 -22.64 20.05
C LYS A 159 6.31 -21.81 18.91
N SER A 160 5.74 -21.95 17.72
CA SER A 160 6.12 -21.19 16.53
C SER A 160 4.96 -21.10 15.55
N SER A 161 4.98 -20.05 14.73
CA SER A 161 4.09 -19.94 13.58
C SER A 161 4.75 -19.11 12.49
N SER A 162 4.53 -19.50 11.23
CA SER A 162 4.96 -18.77 10.04
C SER A 162 3.72 -18.25 9.31
N ILE A 163 3.73 -16.97 8.97
CA ILE A 163 2.65 -16.30 8.24
C ILE A 163 3.23 -15.83 6.91
N LEU A 164 2.59 -16.17 5.81
CA LEU A 164 2.82 -15.53 4.50
C LEU A 164 1.91 -14.30 4.40
N ILE A 165 2.50 -13.13 4.22
CA ILE A 165 1.78 -11.87 3.96
C ILE A 165 1.92 -11.53 2.48
N GLU A 166 0.78 -11.38 1.81
CA GLU A 166 0.72 -11.08 0.39
C GLU A 166 -0.07 -9.80 0.13
N GLY A 167 0.43 -8.99 -0.78
CA GLY A 167 -0.19 -7.73 -1.20
C GLY A 167 0.85 -6.67 -1.53
N ASP A 168 0.37 -5.56 -2.07
CA ASP A 168 1.24 -4.45 -2.46
C ASP A 168 1.96 -3.88 -1.23
N LEU A 169 3.29 -3.81 -1.31
CA LEU A 169 4.15 -3.27 -0.25
C LEU A 169 4.09 -4.07 1.08
N SER A 170 3.74 -5.37 1.05
CA SER A 170 3.63 -6.18 2.26
C SER A 170 4.95 -6.22 3.04
N LEU A 171 6.09 -6.35 2.36
CA LEU A 171 7.42 -6.36 2.98
C LEU A 171 7.77 -5.04 3.68
N ILE A 172 7.28 -3.92 3.17
CA ILE A 172 7.60 -2.59 3.70
C ILE A 172 6.79 -2.26 4.94
N HIS A 173 5.55 -2.76 4.99
CA HIS A 173 4.64 -2.49 6.10
C HIS A 173 4.97 -3.31 7.36
N ILE A 174 5.80 -4.33 7.24
CA ILE A 174 6.29 -5.19 8.33
C ILE A 174 7.56 -4.60 8.91
#